data_b31279b0679d7b48631dff9060ba6289
#
_entry.id   b31279b0679d7b48631dff9060ba6289
#
_cell.length_a   1.000
_cell.length_b   1.000
_cell.length_c   1.000
_cell.angle_alpha   90.00
_cell.angle_beta   90.00
_cell.angle_gamma   90.00
#
_symmetry.space_group_name_H-M   'P 1'
#
loop_
_entity.id
_entity.type
_entity.pdbx_description
1 polymer ?
#
loop_
_entity_poly.entity_id
_entity_poly.type
_entity_poly.pdbx_seq_one_letter_code
_entity_poly.pdbx_strand_id
1 'polypeptide(L)'
;MGMDLMNIMKQVQNVQKKAGVIQEELANLEVTGESAGGAVKVICDGQGRFKSISIKPEAINPENPSSVDSETIEMLEDVISTAIKQANEKASAEMESRMNQLTGGLKIPGLFGK
;
A
#
# COMPACT_ATOMS: atom_id res chain seq x y z
N MET A 1 -20.82 36.19 -17.76
CA MET A 1 -20.88 35.81 -17.51
C MET A 1 -20.70 34.87 -17.00
N GLY A 2 -20.69 34.47 -16.73
CA GLY A 2 -20.60 33.32 -16.12
C GLY A 2 -19.62 32.38 -16.51
N MET A 3 -19.39 31.44 -15.73
CA MET A 3 -18.56 30.39 -16.11
C MET A 3 -19.26 29.51 -17.06
N ASP A 4 -18.57 29.13 -18.11
CA ASP A 4 -19.06 28.15 -19.05
C ASP A 4 -19.11 26.80 -18.34
N LEU A 5 -20.29 26.19 -18.31
CA LEU A 5 -20.48 24.90 -17.67
C LEU A 5 -19.61 23.83 -18.33
N MET A 6 -19.41 23.91 -19.63
CA MET A 6 -18.54 22.97 -20.34
C MET A 6 -17.09 23.06 -19.89
N ASN A 7 -16.60 24.27 -19.61
CA ASN A 7 -15.26 24.45 -19.09
C ASN A 7 -15.10 23.84 -17.72
N ILE A 8 -16.11 23.99 -16.86
CA ILE A 8 -16.09 23.39 -15.53
C ILE A 8 -16.05 21.87 -15.66
N MET A 9 -16.86 21.31 -16.55
CA MET A 9 -16.89 19.85 -16.75
C MET A 9 -15.55 19.34 -17.28
N LYS A 10 -14.92 20.07 -18.17
CA LYS A 10 -13.60 19.71 -18.70
C LYS A 10 -12.54 19.73 -17.60
N GLN A 11 -12.59 20.73 -16.71
CA GLN A 11 -11.65 20.81 -15.60
C GLN A 11 -11.83 19.65 -14.64
N VAL A 12 -13.07 19.28 -14.35
CA VAL A 12 -13.35 18.14 -13.47
C VAL A 12 -12.83 16.85 -14.11
N GLN A 13 -13.05 16.65 -15.40
CA GLN A 13 -12.55 15.48 -16.08
C GLN A 13 -11.03 15.41 -16.07
N ASN A 14 -10.37 16.56 -16.27
CA ASN A 14 -8.91 16.60 -16.22
C ASN A 14 -8.36 16.27 -14.85
N VAL A 15 -9.02 16.77 -13.79
CA VAL A 15 -8.61 16.46 -12.41
C VAL A 15 -8.78 14.98 -12.13
N GLN A 16 -9.88 14.38 -12.58
CA GLN A 16 -10.10 12.96 -12.40
C GLN A 16 -9.06 12.12 -13.14
N LYS A 17 -8.71 12.52 -14.36
CA LYS A 17 -7.67 11.85 -15.13
C LYS A 17 -6.33 11.92 -14.43
N LYS A 18 -5.96 13.09 -13.94
CA LYS A 18 -4.69 13.29 -13.26
C LYS A 18 -4.64 12.51 -11.95
N ALA A 19 -5.76 12.48 -11.22
CA ALA A 19 -5.85 11.71 -9.99
C ALA A 19 -5.64 10.21 -10.25
N GLY A 20 -6.23 9.71 -11.33
CA GLY A 20 -6.05 8.31 -11.71
C GLY A 20 -4.62 7.99 -12.07
N VAL A 21 -3.96 8.89 -12.80
CA VAL A 21 -2.55 8.71 -13.18
C VAL A 21 -1.66 8.72 -11.93
N ILE A 22 -1.91 9.65 -11.00
CA ILE A 22 -1.14 9.71 -9.76
C ILE A 22 -1.31 8.44 -8.95
N GLN A 23 -2.53 7.93 -8.83
CA GLN A 23 -2.79 6.69 -8.12
C GLN A 23 -2.05 5.52 -8.74
N GLU A 24 -2.02 5.47 -10.07
CA GLU A 24 -1.30 4.43 -10.80
C GLU A 24 0.20 4.52 -10.57
N GLU A 25 0.73 5.74 -10.61
CA GLU A 25 2.14 5.97 -10.34
C GLU A 25 2.51 5.56 -8.91
N LEU A 26 1.65 5.91 -7.94
CA LEU A 26 1.88 5.53 -6.55
C LEU A 26 1.83 4.03 -6.35
N ALA A 27 0.93 3.34 -7.05
CA ALA A 27 0.82 1.88 -6.94
C ALA A 27 2.10 1.18 -7.44
N ASN A 28 2.82 1.81 -8.37
CA ASN A 28 4.04 1.26 -8.93
C ASN A 28 5.30 1.77 -8.23
N LEU A 29 5.16 2.72 -7.33
CA LEU A 29 6.31 3.26 -6.59
C LEU A 29 6.69 2.30 -5.47
N GLU A 30 7.98 2.14 -5.25
CA GLU A 30 8.47 1.36 -4.11
C GLU A 30 9.06 2.29 -3.06
N VAL A 31 8.57 2.13 -1.84
CA VAL A 31 9.04 2.89 -0.68
C VAL A 31 9.62 1.90 0.31
N THR A 32 10.83 2.15 0.78
CA THR A 32 11.55 1.23 1.65
C THR A 32 11.69 1.82 3.04
N GLY A 33 11.34 1.02 4.06
CA GLY A 33 11.63 1.33 5.45
C GLY A 33 12.67 0.37 5.99
N GLU A 34 13.53 0.84 6.87
CA GLU A 34 14.60 0.02 7.42
C GLU A 34 14.66 0.18 8.93
N SER A 35 15.11 -0.88 9.60
CA SER A 35 15.40 -0.86 11.03
C SER A 35 16.58 -1.77 11.32
N ALA A 36 17.06 -1.73 12.56
CA ALA A 36 18.21 -2.55 12.99
C ALA A 36 19.41 -2.40 12.06
N GLY A 37 19.71 -1.15 11.66
CA GLY A 37 20.87 -0.88 10.80
C GLY A 37 20.74 -1.45 9.40
N GLY A 38 19.52 -1.61 8.91
CA GLY A 38 19.28 -2.18 7.59
C GLY A 38 19.08 -3.69 7.61
N ALA A 39 19.13 -4.31 8.79
CA ALA A 39 18.94 -5.76 8.89
C ALA A 39 17.50 -6.17 8.65
N VAL A 40 16.56 -5.26 8.84
CA VAL A 40 15.17 -5.48 8.49
C VAL A 40 14.75 -4.41 7.50
N LYS A 41 14.22 -4.84 6.36
CA LYS A 41 13.70 -3.94 5.33
C LYS A 41 12.27 -4.29 5.00
N VAL A 42 11.44 -3.27 4.89
CA VAL A 42 10.06 -3.45 4.45
C VAL A 42 9.86 -2.60 3.21
N ILE A 43 9.23 -3.18 2.20
CA ILE A 43 8.89 -2.46 0.98
C ILE A 43 7.38 -2.34 0.92
N CYS A 44 6.89 -1.14 0.69
CA CYS A 44 5.49 -0.89 0.40
C CYS A 44 5.39 -0.06 -0.88
N ASP A 45 4.19 0.06 -1.43
CA ASP A 45 3.99 0.95 -2.55
C ASP A 45 3.72 2.37 -2.04
N GLY A 46 3.55 3.32 -2.97
CA GLY A 46 3.32 4.72 -2.61
C GLY A 46 1.95 4.97 -1.98
N GLN A 47 1.05 4.00 -2.03
CA GLN A 47 -0.24 4.07 -1.36
C GLN A 47 -0.19 3.49 0.05
N GLY A 48 0.96 3.01 0.48
CA GLY A 48 1.14 2.43 1.80
C GLY A 48 0.80 0.95 1.89
N ARG A 49 0.64 0.30 0.76
CA ARG A 49 0.34 -1.14 0.75
C ARG A 49 1.62 -1.94 0.86
N PHE A 50 1.62 -2.89 1.76
CA PHE A 50 2.77 -3.75 1.99
C PHE A 50 3.06 -4.64 0.78
N LYS A 51 4.34 -4.75 0.43
CA LYS A 51 4.79 -5.65 -0.64
C LYS A 51 5.62 -6.80 -0.11
N SER A 52 6.66 -6.49 0.66
CA SER A 52 7.58 -7.53 1.12
C SER A 52 8.34 -7.11 2.35
N ILE A 53 8.89 -8.11 3.05
CA ILE A 53 9.80 -7.89 4.16
C ILE A 53 11.02 -8.76 3.95
N SER A 54 12.18 -8.21 4.29
CA SER A 54 13.45 -8.90 4.22
C SER A 54 14.12 -8.82 5.59
N ILE A 55 14.52 -9.96 6.12
CA ILE A 55 15.12 -10.08 7.44
C ILE A 55 16.50 -10.71 7.30
N LYS A 56 17.54 -10.04 7.79
CA LYS A 56 18.88 -10.62 7.81
C LYS A 56 19.11 -11.34 9.14
N PRO A 57 19.99 -12.35 9.15
CA PRO A 57 20.29 -13.08 10.39
C PRO A 57 20.71 -12.18 11.55
N GLU A 58 21.40 -11.08 11.28
CA GLU A 58 21.84 -10.16 12.31
C GLU A 58 20.69 -9.54 13.10
N ALA A 59 19.52 -9.43 12.50
CA ALA A 59 18.35 -8.90 13.18
C ALA A 59 17.82 -9.86 14.26
N ILE A 60 18.08 -11.16 14.05
CA ILE A 60 17.59 -12.19 14.98
C ILE A 60 18.63 -12.49 16.04
N ASN A 61 19.88 -12.67 15.64
CA ASN A 61 20.96 -12.95 16.57
C ASN A 61 22.18 -12.12 16.16
N PRO A 62 22.30 -10.89 16.66
CA PRO A 62 23.42 -10.03 16.28
C PRO A 62 24.80 -10.56 16.70
N GLU A 63 24.84 -11.34 17.78
CA GLU A 63 26.12 -11.86 18.29
C GLU A 63 26.60 -13.07 17.49
N ASN A 64 25.68 -13.85 16.94
CA ASN A 64 26.04 -15.03 16.15
C ASN A 64 25.08 -15.21 14.98
N PRO A 65 25.20 -14.36 13.95
CA PRO A 65 24.28 -14.45 12.81
C PRO A 65 24.32 -15.79 12.08
N SER A 66 25.47 -16.45 12.08
CA SER A 66 25.62 -17.73 11.38
C SER A 66 24.84 -18.85 12.05
N SER A 67 24.39 -18.66 13.30
CA SER A 67 23.56 -19.64 13.96
C SER A 67 22.11 -19.63 13.50
N VAL A 68 21.71 -18.59 12.76
CA VAL A 68 20.33 -18.44 12.29
C VAL A 68 20.16 -19.17 10.98
N ASP A 69 19.21 -20.08 10.97
CA ASP A 69 18.92 -20.92 9.81
C ASP A 69 18.16 -20.10 8.75
N SER A 70 18.62 -20.17 7.50
CA SER A 70 17.98 -19.43 6.40
C SER A 70 16.53 -19.87 6.18
N GLU A 71 16.22 -21.13 6.40
CA GLU A 71 14.85 -21.63 6.27
C GLU A 71 13.93 -21.02 7.32
N THR A 72 14.46 -20.80 8.53
CA THR A 72 13.70 -20.14 9.59
C THR A 72 13.40 -18.69 9.21
N ILE A 73 14.38 -18.00 8.61
CA ILE A 73 14.17 -16.63 8.16
C ILE A 73 13.10 -16.57 7.08
N GLU A 74 13.18 -17.47 6.09
CA GLU A 74 12.18 -17.51 5.03
C GLU A 74 10.78 -17.76 5.58
N MET A 75 10.69 -18.66 6.55
CA MET A 75 9.40 -18.95 7.20
C MET A 75 8.85 -17.72 7.91
N LEU A 76 9.71 -17.02 8.64
CA LEU A 76 9.30 -15.80 9.35
C LEU A 76 8.86 -14.71 8.37
N GLU A 77 9.62 -14.50 7.32
CA GLU A 77 9.25 -13.53 6.30
C GLU A 77 7.89 -13.86 5.68
N ASP A 78 7.64 -15.11 5.39
CA ASP A 78 6.39 -15.55 4.81
C ASP A 78 5.21 -15.37 5.78
N VAL A 79 5.38 -15.81 7.01
CA VAL A 79 4.33 -15.72 8.03
C VAL A 79 3.99 -14.26 8.33
N ILE A 80 5.01 -13.42 8.47
CA ILE A 80 4.80 -12.00 8.74
C ILE A 80 4.15 -11.32 7.54
N SER A 81 4.63 -11.61 6.33
CA SER A 81 4.06 -11.06 5.10
C SER A 81 2.59 -11.42 4.95
N THR A 82 2.25 -12.67 5.20
CA THR A 82 0.88 -13.14 5.09
C THR A 82 -0.03 -12.40 6.08
N ALA A 83 0.42 -12.24 7.33
CA ALA A 83 -0.35 -11.53 8.34
C ALA A 83 -0.57 -10.07 7.97
N ILE A 84 0.47 -9.41 7.46
CA ILE A 84 0.35 -7.99 7.08
C ILE A 84 -0.58 -7.84 5.87
N LYS A 85 -0.47 -8.72 4.90
CA LYS A 85 -1.33 -8.67 3.71
C LYS A 85 -2.79 -8.90 4.08
N GLN A 86 -3.06 -9.80 5.00
CA GLN A 86 -4.42 -10.01 5.50
C GLN A 86 -4.95 -8.77 6.20
N ALA A 87 -4.12 -8.12 7.03
CA ALA A 87 -4.54 -6.89 7.70
C ALA A 87 -4.83 -5.78 6.70
N ASN A 88 -4.00 -5.66 5.67
CA ASN A 88 -4.22 -4.67 4.61
C ASN A 88 -5.54 -4.92 3.88
N GLU A 89 -5.83 -6.18 3.55
CA GLU A 89 -7.07 -6.54 2.87
C GLU A 89 -8.30 -6.25 3.74
N LYS A 90 -8.21 -6.58 5.02
CA LYS A 90 -9.32 -6.30 5.95
C LYS A 90 -9.54 -4.81 6.13
N ALA A 91 -8.46 -4.03 6.22
CA ALA A 91 -8.57 -2.59 6.34
C ALA A 91 -9.19 -1.97 5.09
N SER A 92 -8.80 -2.45 3.91
CA SER A 92 -9.37 -1.97 2.66
C SER A 92 -10.86 -2.31 2.55
N ALA A 93 -11.23 -3.51 2.94
CA ALA A 93 -12.62 -3.94 2.91
C ALA A 93 -13.48 -3.12 3.88
N GLU A 94 -12.94 -2.83 5.07
CA GLU A 94 -13.63 -2.01 6.06
C GLU A 94 -13.84 -0.59 5.55
N MET A 95 -12.81 -0.02 4.96
CA MET A 95 -12.90 1.33 4.40
C MET A 95 -13.93 1.38 3.28
N GLU A 96 -13.92 0.40 2.39
CA GLU A 96 -14.88 0.32 1.30
C GLU A 96 -16.30 0.21 1.82
N SER A 97 -16.51 -0.63 2.84
CA SER A 97 -17.81 -0.82 3.46
C SER A 97 -18.35 0.49 4.04
N ARG A 98 -17.50 1.22 4.76
CA ARG A 98 -17.89 2.49 5.38
C ARG A 98 -18.16 3.57 4.34
N MET A 99 -17.37 3.59 3.29
CA MET A 99 -17.60 4.54 2.21
C MET A 99 -18.91 4.24 1.47
N ASN A 100 -19.24 2.97 1.28
CA ASN A 100 -20.50 2.57 0.69
C ASN A 100 -21.70 3.01 1.55
N GLN A 101 -21.55 2.88 2.87
CA GLN A 101 -22.61 3.35 3.79
C GLN A 101 -22.78 4.85 3.70
N LEU A 102 -21.68 5.58 3.60
CA LEU A 102 -21.71 7.05 3.53
C LEU A 102 -22.39 7.53 2.26
N THR A 103 -22.18 6.84 1.14
CA THR A 103 -22.73 7.24 -0.15
C THR A 103 -24.11 6.64 -0.41
N GLY A 104 -24.67 5.88 0.53
CA GLY A 104 -25.96 5.24 0.37
C GLY A 104 -25.96 4.14 -0.69
N GLY A 105 -24.81 3.53 -0.92
CA GLY A 105 -24.66 2.49 -1.90
C GLY A 105 -24.32 2.98 -3.30
N LEU A 106 -24.19 4.28 -3.48
CA LEU A 106 -23.79 4.83 -4.77
C LEU A 106 -22.30 4.55 -5.01
N LYS A 107 -22.01 4.06 -6.20
CA LYS A 107 -20.62 3.86 -6.58
C LYS A 107 -20.13 5.08 -7.34
N ILE A 108 -19.05 5.65 -6.85
CA ILE A 108 -18.43 6.80 -7.50
C ILE A 108 -17.15 6.29 -8.16
N PRO A 109 -17.09 6.27 -9.50
CA PRO A 109 -15.90 5.74 -10.19
C PRO A 109 -14.65 6.53 -9.81
N GLY A 110 -13.56 5.80 -9.60
CA GLY A 110 -12.28 6.40 -9.29
C GLY A 110 -12.08 6.82 -7.85
N LEU A 111 -13.11 6.82 -7.03
CA LEU A 111 -12.99 7.21 -5.64
C LEU A 111 -12.27 6.16 -4.80
N PHE A 112 -12.40 4.91 -5.18
CA PHE A 112 -11.85 3.78 -4.43
C PHE A 112 -10.59 3.19 -5.06
N GLY A 113 -9.97 3.88 -6.01
CA GLY A 113 -8.71 3.46 -6.55
C GLY A 113 -8.74 2.22 -7.45
N LYS A 114 -9.88 1.85 -7.90
CA LYS A 114 -9.97 0.73 -8.84
C LYS A 114 -10.98 0.99 -9.90
#